data_c34dbd43eef4d7d959cdb8d25ade50f8
#
_entry.id   c34dbd43eef4d7d959cdb8d25ade50f8
#
_cell.length_a   1.000
_cell.length_b   1.000
_cell.length_c   1.000
_cell.angle_alpha   90.00
_cell.angle_beta   90.00
_cell.angle_gamma   90.00
#
_symmetry.space_group_name_H-M   'P 1'
#
loop_
_entity.id
_entity.type
_entity.pdbx_description
1 polymer ?
#
loop_
_entity_poly.entity_id
_entity_poly.type
_entity_poly.pdbx_seq_one_letter_code
_entity_poly.pdbx_strand_id
1 'polypeptide(L)'
;KSINVGIGTNTYLCSSYAWDTAINFIEKQIKKSYSTSIEGLNENWYSKEVKGSSGNIIKNVNEYKILNTGLTESKSNIFDMGGNVGEITTEINPGTSEMNIIRGGNRVITYGDAPAGRRWDTNSFDGGALNYIEGGNAIGFRATLFIR
;
A
#
# COMPACT_ATOMS: atom_id res chain seq x y z
N LYS A 1 12.80 10.05 10.15
CA LYS A 1 14.14 10.54 9.77
C LYS A 1 14.06 11.10 8.37
N SER A 2 14.31 12.40 8.17
CA SER A 2 14.33 13.00 6.83
C SER A 2 15.62 12.65 6.10
N ILE A 3 15.53 12.42 4.81
CA ILE A 3 16.70 12.22 3.94
C ILE A 3 16.78 13.42 2.99
N ASN A 4 17.89 14.14 3.02
CA ASN A 4 18.13 15.20 2.05
C ASN A 4 18.63 14.59 0.75
N VAL A 5 17.91 14.82 -0.34
CA VAL A 5 18.24 14.32 -1.68
C VAL A 5 18.76 15.41 -2.61
N GLY A 6 19.20 16.53 -2.07
CA GLY A 6 19.73 17.65 -2.84
C GLY A 6 19.29 19.02 -2.32
N ILE A 7 19.76 20.08 -2.93
CA ILE A 7 19.43 21.45 -2.56
C ILE A 7 17.93 21.68 -2.82
N GLY A 8 17.21 22.06 -1.78
CA GLY A 8 15.79 22.38 -1.88
C GLY A 8 14.83 21.18 -1.88
N THR A 9 15.33 19.96 -1.57
CA THR A 9 14.47 18.76 -1.47
C THR A 9 14.52 18.16 -0.07
N ASN A 10 13.37 17.74 0.43
CA ASN A 10 13.25 16.99 1.69
C ASN A 10 12.37 15.76 1.47
N THR A 11 12.78 14.64 2.03
CA THR A 11 11.96 13.42 2.04
C THR A 11 11.45 13.13 3.44
N TYR A 12 10.20 12.74 3.52
CA TYR A 12 9.52 12.36 4.75
C TYR A 12 8.77 11.05 4.54
N LEU A 13 8.47 10.37 5.64
CA LEU A 13 7.48 9.30 5.61
C LEU A 13 6.14 9.87 5.16
N CYS A 14 5.42 9.14 4.30
CA CYS A 14 4.12 9.57 3.78
C CYS A 14 3.14 9.84 4.94
N SER A 15 2.47 10.97 4.91
CA SER A 15 1.38 11.24 5.84
C SER A 15 0.07 10.63 5.33
N SER A 16 -0.87 10.31 6.22
CA SER A 16 -2.19 9.88 5.79
C SER A 16 -2.93 10.92 4.95
N TYR A 17 -2.68 12.20 5.18
CA TYR A 17 -3.23 13.26 4.33
C TYR A 17 -2.70 13.17 2.89
N ALA A 18 -1.39 12.97 2.71
CA ALA A 18 -0.81 12.78 1.39
C ALA A 18 -1.32 11.48 0.75
N TRP A 19 -1.49 10.41 1.55
CA TRP A 19 -2.08 9.17 1.12
C TRP A 19 -3.51 9.35 0.58
N ASP A 20 -4.37 9.96 1.37
CA ASP A 20 -5.77 10.20 0.99
C ASP A 20 -5.88 11.12 -0.24
N THR A 21 -4.98 12.09 -0.35
CA THR A 21 -4.88 12.95 -1.54
C THR A 21 -4.54 12.14 -2.79
N ALA A 22 -3.58 11.23 -2.69
CA ALA A 22 -3.20 10.35 -3.80
C ALA A 22 -4.34 9.41 -4.20
N ILE A 23 -5.06 8.82 -3.22
CA ILE A 23 -6.24 7.99 -3.48
C ILE A 23 -7.32 8.80 -4.20
N ASN A 24 -7.67 9.97 -3.70
CA ASN A 24 -8.68 10.83 -4.31
C ASN A 24 -8.30 11.22 -5.76
N PHE A 25 -7.02 11.46 -6.00
CA PHE A 25 -6.51 11.72 -7.35
C PHE A 25 -6.69 10.50 -8.25
N ILE A 26 -6.30 9.31 -7.80
CA ILE A 26 -6.46 8.06 -8.54
C ILE A 26 -7.94 7.82 -8.87
N GLU A 27 -8.85 7.93 -7.89
CA GLU A 27 -10.29 7.71 -8.08
C GLU A 27 -10.89 8.64 -9.14
N LYS A 28 -10.47 9.90 -9.17
CA LYS A 28 -10.89 10.85 -10.20
C LYS A 28 -10.42 10.44 -11.61
N GLN A 29 -9.23 9.85 -11.73
CA GLN A 29 -8.70 9.41 -13.01
C GLN A 29 -9.36 8.13 -13.53
N ILE A 30 -9.49 7.12 -12.67
CA ILE A 30 -10.02 5.80 -13.08
C ILE A 30 -11.54 5.73 -13.04
N LYS A 31 -12.21 6.73 -12.43
CA LYS A 31 -13.67 6.78 -12.23
C LYS A 31 -14.22 5.52 -11.52
N LYS A 32 -13.45 4.97 -10.59
CA LYS A 32 -13.78 3.79 -9.79
C LYS A 32 -13.42 4.06 -8.33
N SER A 33 -14.12 3.38 -7.42
CA SER A 33 -13.77 3.36 -6.01
C SER A 33 -12.48 2.57 -5.81
N TYR A 34 -11.39 3.26 -5.54
CA TYR A 34 -10.08 2.69 -5.26
C TYR A 34 -9.85 2.51 -3.76
N SER A 35 -10.45 3.39 -2.97
CA SER A 35 -10.33 3.39 -1.51
C SER A 35 -11.06 2.24 -0.84
N THR A 36 -12.14 1.72 -1.44
CA THR A 36 -13.06 0.76 -0.80
C THR A 36 -13.23 -0.55 -1.54
N SER A 37 -12.69 -0.69 -2.75
CA SER A 37 -12.83 -1.89 -3.57
C SER A 37 -11.53 -2.27 -4.25
N ILE A 38 -11.31 -3.57 -4.41
CA ILE A 38 -10.21 -4.15 -5.19
C ILE A 38 -10.68 -4.70 -6.54
N GLU A 39 -11.97 -4.58 -6.83
CA GLU A 39 -12.53 -5.11 -8.08
C GLU A 39 -12.00 -4.36 -9.30
N GLY A 40 -11.61 -5.13 -10.31
CA GLY A 40 -11.13 -4.58 -11.58
C GLY A 40 -9.78 -3.86 -11.51
N LEU A 41 -9.03 -4.05 -10.43
CA LEU A 41 -7.67 -3.52 -10.24
C LEU A 41 -6.65 -4.65 -10.44
N ASN A 42 -5.56 -4.37 -11.15
CA ASN A 42 -4.45 -5.29 -11.36
C ASN A 42 -3.31 -4.99 -10.37
N GLU A 43 -3.58 -5.20 -9.11
CA GLU A 43 -2.64 -4.98 -8.01
C GLU A 43 -2.46 -6.27 -7.20
N ASN A 44 -1.46 -6.30 -6.35
CA ASN A 44 -1.04 -7.51 -5.67
C ASN A 44 -1.81 -7.78 -4.37
N TRP A 45 -2.99 -8.39 -4.48
CA TRP A 45 -3.73 -8.97 -3.36
C TRP A 45 -3.62 -10.50 -3.36
N TYR A 46 -3.73 -11.11 -2.19
CA TYR A 46 -3.66 -12.56 -2.03
C TYR A 46 -4.68 -13.30 -2.91
N SER A 47 -5.92 -12.83 -2.91
CA SER A 47 -7.03 -13.44 -3.65
C SER A 47 -6.98 -13.24 -5.16
N LYS A 48 -6.00 -12.50 -5.68
CA LYS A 48 -5.94 -12.14 -7.09
C LYS A 48 -4.75 -12.70 -7.84
N GLU A 49 -4.98 -13.07 -9.08
CA GLU A 49 -3.93 -13.22 -10.09
C GLU A 49 -3.43 -11.83 -10.51
N VAL A 50 -2.12 -11.68 -10.65
CA VAL A 50 -1.52 -10.44 -11.13
C VAL A 50 -0.83 -10.71 -12.47
N LYS A 51 -1.12 -9.84 -13.43
CA LYS A 51 -0.51 -9.88 -14.76
C LYS A 51 0.51 -8.75 -14.91
N GLY A 52 1.63 -9.07 -15.51
CA GLY A 52 2.62 -8.08 -15.94
C GLY A 52 2.14 -7.27 -17.14
N SER A 53 2.89 -6.26 -17.52
CA SER A 53 2.59 -5.36 -18.65
C SER A 53 2.48 -6.08 -20.00
N SER A 54 3.15 -7.23 -20.14
CA SER A 54 3.07 -8.11 -21.33
C SER A 54 1.89 -9.08 -21.29
N GLY A 55 1.04 -9.02 -20.27
CA GLY A 55 -0.11 -9.92 -20.09
C GLY A 55 0.21 -11.30 -19.49
N ASN A 56 1.50 -11.61 -19.25
CA ASN A 56 1.91 -12.84 -18.59
C ASN A 56 1.55 -12.82 -17.09
N ILE A 57 1.21 -13.98 -16.54
CA ILE A 57 0.96 -14.13 -15.11
C ILE A 57 2.29 -14.03 -14.35
N ILE A 58 2.38 -13.07 -13.43
CA ILE A 58 3.54 -12.86 -12.57
C ILE A 58 3.29 -13.29 -11.12
N LYS A 59 2.02 -13.49 -10.73
CA LYS A 59 1.58 -14.06 -9.45
C LYS A 59 0.24 -14.75 -9.62
N ASN A 60 0.10 -15.95 -9.11
CA ASN A 60 -1.17 -16.69 -9.12
C ASN A 60 -2.11 -16.26 -7.98
N VAL A 61 -3.38 -16.68 -8.10
CA VAL A 61 -4.35 -16.58 -7.01
C VAL A 61 -3.85 -17.38 -5.81
N ASN A 62 -4.05 -16.84 -4.60
CA ASN A 62 -3.65 -17.43 -3.32
C ASN A 62 -2.13 -17.69 -3.19
N GLU A 63 -1.33 -16.93 -3.90
CA GLU A 63 0.13 -16.95 -3.79
C GLU A 63 0.62 -15.78 -2.93
N TYR A 64 1.44 -16.09 -1.91
CA TYR A 64 2.13 -15.07 -1.11
C TYR A 64 3.42 -14.67 -1.81
N LYS A 65 3.38 -13.55 -2.51
CA LYS A 65 4.55 -13.04 -3.24
C LYS A 65 4.59 -11.53 -3.19
N ILE A 66 5.70 -10.96 -2.75
CA ILE A 66 5.97 -9.53 -2.90
C ILE A 66 6.40 -9.29 -4.35
N LEU A 67 5.81 -8.28 -4.95
CA LEU A 67 6.20 -7.82 -6.27
C LEU A 67 7.00 -6.52 -6.15
N ASN A 68 7.98 -6.35 -7.04
CA ASN A 68 8.68 -5.09 -7.14
C ASN A 68 7.72 -3.99 -7.61
N THR A 69 7.86 -2.79 -7.05
CA THR A 69 7.10 -1.62 -7.48
C THR A 69 7.26 -1.40 -8.99
N GLY A 70 6.15 -1.11 -9.64
CA GLY A 70 6.09 -0.86 -11.08
C GLY A 70 5.83 -2.09 -11.93
N LEU A 71 5.70 -3.29 -11.34
CA LEU A 71 5.28 -4.49 -12.08
C LEU A 71 3.76 -4.58 -12.27
N THR A 72 3.01 -3.92 -11.40
CA THR A 72 1.55 -3.81 -11.50
C THR A 72 1.15 -2.61 -12.35
N GLU A 73 -0.14 -2.46 -12.59
CA GLU A 73 -0.67 -1.33 -13.33
C GLU A 73 -0.51 -0.03 -12.52
N SER A 74 0.08 1.00 -13.13
CA SER A 74 0.12 2.32 -12.51
C SER A 74 -1.20 3.05 -12.69
N LYS A 75 -1.58 3.82 -11.69
CA LYS A 75 -2.66 4.78 -11.78
C LYS A 75 -2.06 6.19 -11.79
N SER A 76 -1.96 6.79 -12.98
CA SER A 76 -1.38 8.13 -13.16
C SER A 76 0.06 8.25 -12.64
N ASN A 77 0.90 7.27 -12.95
CA ASN A 77 2.27 7.13 -12.43
C ASN A 77 2.38 6.93 -10.90
N ILE A 78 1.29 6.60 -10.24
CA ILE A 78 1.27 6.17 -8.84
C ILE A 78 1.13 4.65 -8.84
N PHE A 79 2.05 3.96 -8.18
CA PHE A 79 2.11 2.50 -8.13
C PHE A 79 1.83 2.00 -6.72
N ASP A 80 1.22 0.82 -6.64
CA ASP A 80 1.12 0.00 -5.42
C ASP A 80 0.57 0.76 -4.19
N MET A 81 -0.41 1.65 -4.40
CA MET A 81 -1.15 2.28 -3.29
C MET A 81 -2.07 1.29 -2.59
N GLY A 82 -2.39 0.19 -3.24
CA GLY A 82 -3.19 -0.90 -2.70
C GLY A 82 -2.51 -2.24 -2.87
N GLY A 83 -2.71 -3.15 -1.91
CA GLY A 83 -2.13 -4.49 -1.94
C GLY A 83 -0.62 -4.52 -1.70
N ASN A 84 0.04 -5.56 -2.16
CA ASN A 84 1.48 -5.83 -2.03
C ASN A 84 1.97 -5.83 -0.57
N VAL A 85 2.26 -4.66 0.01
CA VAL A 85 2.64 -4.47 1.42
C VAL A 85 1.84 -3.33 2.03
N GLY A 86 1.45 -3.46 3.30
CA GLY A 86 0.90 -2.35 4.05
C GLY A 86 1.99 -1.31 4.32
N GLU A 87 1.68 -0.04 4.22
CA GLU A 87 2.66 1.04 4.33
C GLU A 87 2.45 1.88 5.58
N ILE A 88 3.48 2.00 6.41
CA ILE A 88 3.47 2.84 7.61
C ILE A 88 3.39 4.31 7.20
N THR A 89 2.52 5.05 7.88
CA THR A 89 2.39 6.51 7.71
C THR A 89 2.79 7.26 8.97
N THR A 90 2.84 8.58 8.88
CA THR A 90 3.05 9.45 10.05
C THR A 90 1.79 9.63 10.91
N GLU A 91 0.65 9.09 10.49
CA GLU A 91 -0.58 9.12 11.27
C GLU A 91 -0.45 8.26 12.53
N ILE A 92 -0.85 8.81 13.66
CA ILE A 92 -0.89 8.10 14.95
C ILE A 92 -2.35 7.72 15.23
N ASN A 93 -2.57 6.50 15.72
CA ASN A 93 -3.90 6.07 16.16
C ASN A 93 -4.33 6.91 17.38
N PRO A 94 -5.45 7.64 17.33
CA PRO A 94 -5.90 8.49 18.43
C PRO A 94 -6.28 7.70 19.70
N GLY A 95 -6.52 6.39 19.57
CA GLY A 95 -6.81 5.51 20.72
C GLY A 95 -5.58 4.96 21.43
N THR A 96 -4.42 5.05 20.80
CA THR A 96 -3.14 4.53 21.33
C THR A 96 -2.04 5.46 20.86
N SER A 97 -1.63 6.40 21.68
CA SER A 97 -0.70 7.50 21.32
C SER A 97 0.67 7.08 20.78
N GLU A 98 0.93 5.80 20.65
CA GLU A 98 2.24 5.26 20.27
C GLU A 98 2.23 4.46 18.95
N MET A 99 1.07 4.29 18.33
CA MET A 99 0.95 3.39 17.17
C MET A 99 0.70 4.13 15.88
N ASN A 100 1.58 3.93 14.92
CA ASN A 100 1.39 4.44 13.58
C ASN A 100 0.26 3.69 12.85
N ILE A 101 -0.41 4.39 11.95
CA ILE A 101 -1.38 3.81 11.04
C ILE A 101 -0.68 3.25 9.81
N ILE A 102 -1.06 2.03 9.46
CA ILE A 102 -0.68 1.34 8.24
C ILE A 102 -1.79 1.52 7.22
N ARG A 103 -1.43 1.85 5.99
CA ARG A 103 -2.35 2.09 4.88
C ARG A 103 -2.09 1.12 3.73
N GLY A 104 -3.02 1.08 2.77
CA GLY A 104 -2.85 0.38 1.50
C GLY A 104 -3.30 -1.08 1.49
N GLY A 105 -3.69 -1.64 2.63
CA GLY A 105 -3.92 -3.08 2.71
C GLY A 105 -2.64 -3.87 2.43
N ASN A 106 -2.73 -5.17 2.38
CA ASN A 106 -1.61 -6.01 1.99
C ASN A 106 -2.06 -7.32 1.32
N ARG A 107 -1.10 -8.03 0.78
CA ARG A 107 -1.29 -9.32 0.11
C ARG A 107 -1.63 -10.49 1.04
N VAL A 108 -1.63 -10.28 2.34
CA VAL A 108 -1.66 -11.36 3.36
C VAL A 108 -3.02 -11.56 3.98
N ILE A 109 -3.88 -10.54 3.93
CA ILE A 109 -5.17 -10.59 4.60
C ILE A 109 -6.11 -11.50 3.82
N THR A 110 -6.37 -12.66 4.42
CA THR A 110 -7.26 -13.70 3.87
C THR A 110 -8.75 -13.42 4.11
N TYR A 111 -9.07 -12.51 5.01
CA TYR A 111 -10.47 -12.16 5.35
C TYR A 111 -10.94 -10.92 4.60
N GLY A 112 -11.08 -11.07 3.30
CA GLY A 112 -11.43 -9.95 2.44
C GLY A 112 -10.22 -9.03 2.24
N ASP A 113 -9.88 -8.81 0.98
CA ASP A 113 -8.78 -7.94 0.62
C ASP A 113 -9.00 -6.54 1.21
N ALA A 114 -8.01 -6.02 1.91
CA ALA A 114 -8.10 -4.70 2.47
C ALA A 114 -7.78 -3.66 1.40
N PRO A 115 -8.74 -2.85 0.96
CA PRO A 115 -8.55 -1.88 -0.10
C PRO A 115 -7.62 -0.75 0.32
N ALA A 116 -7.15 0.04 -0.65
CA ALA A 116 -6.16 1.10 -0.46
C ALA A 116 -6.51 2.14 0.61
N GLY A 117 -7.81 2.38 0.84
CA GLY A 117 -8.28 3.32 1.85
C GLY A 117 -8.25 2.82 3.29
N ARG A 118 -8.00 1.54 3.50
CA ARG A 118 -8.07 0.96 4.86
C ARG A 118 -7.00 1.53 5.77
N ARG A 119 -7.38 1.71 7.04
CA ARG A 119 -6.51 2.13 8.14
C ARG A 119 -6.40 1.01 9.15
N TRP A 120 -5.19 0.64 9.50
CA TRP A 120 -4.87 -0.37 10.51
C TRP A 120 -3.89 0.24 11.48
N ASP A 121 -4.04 0.01 12.76
CA ASP A 121 -2.96 0.26 13.68
C ASP A 121 -1.94 -0.90 13.66
N THR A 122 -0.73 -0.63 14.15
CA THR A 122 0.35 -1.62 14.20
C THR A 122 0.01 -2.82 15.08
N ASN A 123 -0.82 -2.66 16.11
CA ASN A 123 -1.28 -3.76 16.97
C ASN A 123 -2.26 -4.70 16.27
N SER A 124 -3.18 -4.16 15.49
CA SER A 124 -4.10 -4.99 14.71
C SER A 124 -3.37 -5.82 13.67
N PHE A 125 -2.19 -5.38 13.27
CA PHE A 125 -1.32 -6.11 12.34
C PHE A 125 -0.53 -7.23 13.03
N ASP A 126 -0.12 -7.04 14.28
CA ASP A 126 0.61 -8.03 15.09
C ASP A 126 -0.25 -9.23 15.50
N GLY A 127 -1.55 -9.05 15.61
CA GLY A 127 -2.49 -10.04 16.15
C GLY A 127 -2.75 -11.26 15.26
N GLY A 128 -2.07 -11.46 14.14
CA GLY A 128 -2.26 -12.64 13.32
C GLY A 128 -1.55 -12.65 11.97
N ALA A 129 -1.31 -11.51 11.36
CA ALA A 129 -0.80 -11.48 10.00
C ALA A 129 0.74 -11.55 9.89
N LEU A 130 1.46 -11.09 10.91
CA LEU A 130 2.93 -11.11 10.89
C LEU A 130 3.51 -12.49 11.26
N ASN A 131 2.80 -13.25 12.09
CA ASN A 131 3.27 -14.55 12.57
C ASN A 131 3.00 -15.74 11.62
N TYR A 132 2.20 -15.55 10.59
CA TYR A 132 1.77 -16.63 9.72
C TYR A 132 2.50 -16.72 8.38
N ILE A 133 3.49 -15.87 8.13
CA ILE A 133 4.12 -15.84 6.81
C ILE A 133 5.56 -16.30 6.88
N GLU A 134 5.80 -17.49 6.41
CA GLU A 134 7.12 -17.89 5.92
C GLU A 134 7.55 -16.86 4.87
N GLY A 135 8.51 -16.02 5.21
CA GLY A 135 9.09 -15.04 4.30
C GLY A 135 8.87 -13.57 4.64
N GLY A 136 8.45 -13.24 5.87
CA GLY A 136 8.55 -11.91 6.49
C GLY A 136 8.06 -10.72 5.65
N ASN A 137 7.73 -9.66 6.27
CA ASN A 137 7.56 -8.29 5.77
C ASN A 137 6.34 -8.02 4.88
N ALA A 138 5.16 -8.05 5.51
CA ALA A 138 3.93 -7.50 4.94
C ALA A 138 3.84 -5.97 5.12
N ILE A 139 4.85 -5.34 5.74
CA ILE A 139 4.89 -3.91 6.05
C ILE A 139 6.07 -3.26 5.34
N GLY A 140 5.79 -2.14 4.71
CA GLY A 140 6.75 -1.27 4.05
C GLY A 140 6.54 0.20 4.44
N PHE A 141 7.06 1.08 3.65
CA PHE A 141 6.85 2.51 3.78
C PHE A 141 6.93 3.19 2.41
N ARG A 142 6.33 4.37 2.33
CA ARG A 142 6.41 5.26 1.17
C ARG A 142 7.05 6.57 1.59
N ALA A 143 8.03 7.02 0.84
CA ALA A 143 8.62 8.34 1.02
C ALA A 143 7.85 9.38 0.20
N THR A 144 7.67 10.57 0.76
CA THR A 144 7.15 11.74 0.07
C THR A 144 8.29 12.72 -0.16
N LEU A 145 8.46 13.17 -1.40
CA LEU A 145 9.44 14.17 -1.78
C LEU A 145 8.75 15.53 -1.88
N PHE A 146 9.27 16.51 -1.16
CA PHE A 146 8.88 17.92 -1.30
C PHE A 146 9.98 18.67 -2.03
N ILE A 147 9.60 19.31 -3.14
CA ILE A 147 10.48 20.22 -3.90
C ILE A 147 10.11 21.64 -3.48
N ARG A 148 11.12 22.40 -3.07
CA ARG A 148 10.98 23.82 -2.71
C ARG A 148 11.41 24.73 -3.83
#